data_44b6d4190534d8e5679260bfbeff5375
#
_entry.id   44b6d4190534d8e5679260bfbeff5375
#
_cell.length_a   1.000
_cell.length_b   1.000
_cell.length_c   1.000
_cell.angle_alpha   90.00
_cell.angle_beta   90.00
_cell.angle_gamma   90.00
#
_symmetry.space_group_name_H-M   'P 1'
#
loop_
_entity.id
_entity.type
_entity.pdbx_description
1 polymer ?
#
loop_
_entity_poly.entity_id
_entity_poly.type
_entity_poly.pdbx_seq_one_letter_code
_entity_poly.pdbx_strand_id
1 'polypeptide(L)'
;MTEKHLMEYWNYTEADLNANQRGQLTEKQKAVLAEKQKEQKSYNSCLGAIVVGALGFLLVGALFNPVRSAIQELSAEGGDPMQSVAILFVIGLLLALIVGVTIVSLRRMNRKADHVIRNAKGTVNFVWVESKVRTQTGSGHKTVRSLEMRVGTETKFIVEDKLPNLINQGEEWIFYYTSYPFMFLSAEKTGK
;
A
#
# COMPACT_ATOMS: atom_id res chain seq x y z
N MET A 1 6.17 29.46 -17.67
CA MET A 1 7.19 29.32 -16.60
C MET A 1 7.07 28.00 -15.81
N THR A 2 5.93 27.40 -15.81
CA THR A 2 5.50 26.30 -14.93
C THR A 2 6.06 24.92 -15.30
N GLU A 3 6.08 24.55 -16.60
CA GLU A 3 6.50 23.20 -17.03
C GLU A 3 7.95 22.87 -16.68
N LYS A 4 8.87 23.82 -16.89
CA LYS A 4 10.29 23.61 -16.58
C LYS A 4 10.54 23.34 -15.09
N HIS A 5 9.85 24.05 -14.20
CA HIS A 5 9.96 23.82 -12.75
C HIS A 5 9.35 22.48 -12.34
N LEU A 6 8.29 22.03 -13.03
CA LEU A 6 7.68 20.73 -12.77
C LEU A 6 8.59 19.58 -13.25
N MET A 7 9.28 19.77 -14.39
CA MET A 7 10.30 18.84 -14.87
C MET A 7 11.41 18.65 -13.85
N GLU A 8 11.87 19.75 -13.25
CA GLU A 8 12.90 19.72 -12.21
C GLU A 8 12.38 19.06 -10.91
N TYR A 9 11.17 19.42 -10.49
CA TYR A 9 10.55 18.91 -9.28
C TYR A 9 10.33 17.39 -9.31
N TRP A 10 9.87 16.84 -10.44
CA TRP A 10 9.69 15.40 -10.61
C TRP A 10 10.84 14.70 -11.34
N ASN A 11 11.93 15.43 -11.62
CA ASN A 11 13.16 14.93 -12.23
C ASN A 11 12.91 14.16 -13.56
N TYR A 12 12.07 14.70 -14.43
CA TYR A 12 11.85 14.16 -15.76
C TYR A 12 12.33 15.12 -16.88
N THR A 13 12.56 14.58 -18.05
CA THR A 13 13.01 15.32 -19.24
C THR A 13 11.94 15.31 -20.33
N GLU A 14 12.13 16.13 -21.37
CA GLU A 14 11.27 16.07 -22.57
C GLU A 14 11.31 14.68 -23.24
N ALA A 15 12.46 14.00 -23.20
CA ALA A 15 12.58 12.64 -23.72
C ALA A 15 11.71 11.66 -22.91
N ASP A 16 11.63 11.83 -21.58
CA ASP A 16 10.76 11.04 -20.70
C ASP A 16 9.29 11.32 -21.01
N LEU A 17 8.91 12.60 -21.20
CA LEU A 17 7.56 12.98 -21.57
C LEU A 17 7.15 12.35 -22.91
N ASN A 18 7.99 12.48 -23.95
CA ASN A 18 7.74 11.90 -25.27
C ASN A 18 7.63 10.37 -25.25
N ALA A 19 8.39 9.69 -24.37
CA ALA A 19 8.27 8.26 -24.16
C ALA A 19 6.93 7.91 -23.51
N ASN A 20 6.55 8.65 -22.46
CA ASN A 20 5.33 8.41 -21.70
C ASN A 20 4.06 8.66 -22.53
N GLN A 21 4.06 9.66 -23.41
CA GLN A 21 2.99 9.90 -24.40
C GLN A 21 2.77 8.70 -25.32
N ARG A 22 3.84 7.95 -25.63
CA ARG A 22 3.79 6.70 -26.40
C ARG A 22 3.51 5.46 -25.57
N GLY A 23 3.25 5.61 -24.27
CA GLY A 23 3.02 4.52 -23.34
C GLY A 23 4.30 3.73 -22.97
N GLN A 24 5.49 4.35 -23.12
CA GLN A 24 6.78 3.72 -22.87
C GLN A 24 7.51 4.38 -21.71
N LEU A 25 8.15 3.56 -20.87
CA LEU A 25 9.05 4.01 -19.82
C LEU A 25 10.47 4.13 -20.36
N THR A 26 11.17 5.21 -20.02
CA THR A 26 12.61 5.31 -20.27
C THR A 26 13.40 4.40 -19.33
N GLU A 27 14.65 4.10 -19.67
CA GLU A 27 15.51 3.27 -18.82
C GLU A 27 15.73 3.91 -17.44
N LYS A 28 15.84 5.25 -17.39
CA LYS A 28 15.91 6.01 -16.13
C LYS A 28 14.67 5.76 -15.27
N GLN A 29 13.48 5.86 -15.85
CA GLN A 29 12.21 5.64 -15.13
C GLN A 29 12.05 4.20 -14.65
N LYS A 30 12.47 3.22 -15.47
CA LYS A 30 12.49 1.80 -15.08
C LYS A 30 13.42 1.55 -13.88
N ALA A 31 14.62 2.16 -13.88
CA ALA A 31 15.56 2.05 -12.78
C ALA A 31 14.98 2.61 -11.46
N VAL A 32 14.39 3.82 -11.51
CA VAL A 32 13.74 4.44 -10.34
C VAL A 32 12.55 3.61 -9.83
N LEU A 33 11.73 3.07 -10.73
CA LEU A 33 10.62 2.19 -10.36
C LEU A 33 11.11 0.90 -9.69
N ALA A 34 12.19 0.30 -10.20
CA ALA A 34 12.79 -0.90 -9.62
C ALA A 34 13.34 -0.64 -8.21
N GLU A 35 13.97 0.51 -8.00
CA GLU A 35 14.47 0.93 -6.69
C GLU A 35 13.32 1.14 -5.69
N LYS A 36 12.29 1.92 -6.04
CA LYS A 36 11.09 2.10 -5.21
C LYS A 36 10.39 0.78 -4.90
N GLN A 37 10.34 -0.14 -5.86
CA GLN A 37 9.78 -1.46 -5.62
C GLN A 37 10.61 -2.26 -4.62
N LYS A 38 11.93 -2.17 -4.67
CA LYS A 38 12.85 -2.83 -3.72
C LYS A 38 12.66 -2.29 -2.31
N GLU A 39 12.57 -0.97 -2.16
CA GLU A 39 12.29 -0.31 -0.87
C GLU A 39 10.95 -0.75 -0.28
N GLN A 40 9.90 -0.74 -1.10
CA GLN A 40 8.56 -1.14 -0.68
C GLN A 40 8.48 -2.62 -0.31
N LYS A 41 9.21 -3.50 -1.03
CA LYS A 41 9.32 -4.92 -0.68
C LYS A 41 10.04 -5.11 0.65
N SER A 42 11.14 -4.39 0.89
CA SER A 42 11.88 -4.45 2.15
C SER A 42 11.01 -4.05 3.33
N TYR A 43 10.29 -2.94 3.22
CA TYR A 43 9.37 -2.48 4.27
C TYR A 43 8.25 -3.48 4.55
N ASN A 44 7.59 -3.98 3.50
CA ASN A 44 6.52 -4.96 3.63
C ASN A 44 7.01 -6.30 4.19
N SER A 45 8.23 -6.72 3.84
CA SER A 45 8.85 -7.94 4.38
C SER A 45 9.10 -7.83 5.88
N CYS A 46 9.63 -6.70 6.35
CA CYS A 46 9.87 -6.44 7.75
C CYS A 46 8.56 -6.46 8.56
N LEU A 47 7.54 -5.72 8.09
CA LEU A 47 6.21 -5.73 8.71
C LEU A 47 5.57 -7.13 8.71
N GLY A 48 5.67 -7.86 7.61
CA GLY A 48 5.15 -9.22 7.51
C GLY A 48 5.81 -10.16 8.52
N ALA A 49 7.13 -10.10 8.69
CA ALA A 49 7.87 -10.90 9.65
C ALA A 49 7.46 -10.58 11.10
N ILE A 50 7.27 -9.31 11.44
CA ILE A 50 6.82 -8.87 12.78
C ILE A 50 5.41 -9.39 13.06
N VAL A 51 4.48 -9.26 12.13
CA VAL A 51 3.10 -9.70 12.30
C VAL A 51 3.02 -11.23 12.44
N VAL A 52 3.72 -11.96 11.58
CA VAL A 52 3.75 -13.44 11.64
C VAL A 52 4.42 -13.92 12.93
N GLY A 53 5.52 -13.28 13.34
CA GLY A 53 6.21 -13.61 14.60
C GLY A 53 5.34 -13.35 15.84
N ALA A 54 4.67 -12.20 15.90
CA ALA A 54 3.78 -11.85 17.01
C ALA A 54 2.56 -12.76 17.08
N LEU A 55 1.93 -13.07 15.94
CA LEU A 55 0.82 -14.02 15.88
C LEU A 55 1.26 -15.44 16.28
N GLY A 56 2.43 -15.88 15.81
CA GLY A 56 2.99 -17.18 16.19
C GLY A 56 3.25 -17.28 17.70
N PHE A 57 3.83 -16.24 18.30
CA PHE A 57 4.10 -16.19 19.74
C PHE A 57 2.81 -16.21 20.57
N LEU A 58 1.81 -15.39 20.19
CA LEU A 58 0.51 -15.36 20.85
C LEU A 58 -0.22 -16.71 20.77
N LEU A 59 -0.10 -17.39 19.64
CA LEU A 59 -0.72 -18.70 19.45
C LEU A 59 -0.07 -19.79 20.28
N VAL A 60 1.26 -19.88 20.30
CA VAL A 60 1.96 -20.84 21.14
C VAL A 60 1.56 -20.61 22.60
N GLY A 61 1.52 -19.37 23.07
CA GLY A 61 1.11 -19.05 24.44
C GLY A 61 -0.36 -19.37 24.74
N ALA A 62 -1.26 -19.03 23.84
CA ALA A 62 -2.71 -19.23 24.03
C ALA A 62 -3.16 -20.69 23.86
N LEU A 63 -2.50 -21.45 22.98
CA LEU A 63 -2.89 -22.82 22.67
C LEU A 63 -2.14 -23.87 23.49
N PHE A 64 -1.02 -23.52 24.12
CA PHE A 64 -0.22 -24.49 24.85
C PHE A 64 -1.01 -25.21 25.97
N ASN A 65 -1.72 -24.44 26.79
CA ASN A 65 -2.51 -25.02 27.89
C ASN A 65 -3.73 -25.83 27.42
N PRO A 66 -4.61 -25.29 26.52
CA PRO A 66 -5.78 -26.05 26.04
C PRO A 66 -5.40 -27.30 25.23
N VAL A 67 -4.29 -27.26 24.46
CA VAL A 67 -3.80 -28.46 23.77
C VAL A 67 -3.32 -29.51 24.76
N ARG A 68 -2.57 -29.09 25.76
CA ARG A 68 -2.09 -29.98 26.80
C ARG A 68 -3.23 -30.63 27.58
N SER A 69 -4.24 -29.84 27.97
CA SER A 69 -5.43 -30.37 28.68
C SER A 69 -6.23 -31.33 27.79
N ALA A 70 -6.47 -30.99 26.52
CA ALA A 70 -7.17 -31.88 25.61
C ALA A 70 -6.44 -33.21 25.38
N ILE A 71 -5.11 -33.21 25.30
CA ILE A 71 -4.32 -34.43 25.16
C ILE A 71 -4.42 -35.24 26.45
N GLN A 72 -4.39 -34.63 27.63
CA GLN A 72 -4.53 -35.32 28.91
C GLN A 72 -5.92 -35.93 29.07
N GLU A 73 -6.99 -35.23 28.69
CA GLU A 73 -8.36 -35.75 28.72
C GLU A 73 -8.58 -36.91 27.75
N LEU A 74 -8.00 -36.84 26.53
CA LEU A 74 -8.04 -37.94 25.58
C LEU A 74 -7.30 -39.21 26.08
N SER A 75 -6.32 -39.01 26.99
CA SER A 75 -5.51 -40.10 27.55
C SER A 75 -6.04 -40.64 28.87
N ALA A 76 -7.04 -39.97 29.45
CA ALA A 76 -7.65 -40.38 30.71
C ALA A 76 -8.83 -41.33 30.49
N GLU A 77 -8.87 -42.44 31.24
CA GLU A 77 -10.06 -43.31 31.25
C GLU A 77 -11.27 -42.56 31.85
N GLY A 78 -12.20 -42.13 30.99
CA GLY A 78 -13.41 -41.38 31.38
C GLY A 78 -13.46 -39.91 30.93
N GLY A 79 -12.48 -39.43 30.17
CA GLY A 79 -12.53 -38.10 29.56
C GLY A 79 -13.67 -37.95 28.52
N ASP A 80 -14.25 -36.75 28.42
CA ASP A 80 -15.29 -36.47 27.43
C ASP A 80 -14.65 -36.30 26.03
N PRO A 81 -14.80 -37.29 25.12
CA PRO A 81 -14.19 -37.21 23.78
C PRO A 81 -14.73 -36.05 22.94
N MET A 82 -15.96 -35.59 23.21
CA MET A 82 -16.61 -34.57 22.46
C MET A 82 -16.01 -33.17 22.73
N GLN A 83 -15.61 -32.90 23.98
CA GLN A 83 -14.93 -31.69 24.38
C GLN A 83 -13.53 -31.60 23.77
N SER A 84 -12.79 -32.68 23.76
CA SER A 84 -11.44 -32.75 23.18
C SER A 84 -11.47 -32.55 21.65
N VAL A 85 -12.44 -33.13 20.96
CA VAL A 85 -12.65 -32.93 19.52
C VAL A 85 -13.00 -31.46 19.21
N ALA A 86 -13.85 -30.84 20.03
CA ALA A 86 -14.21 -29.44 19.85
C ALA A 86 -12.99 -28.50 19.98
N ILE A 87 -12.11 -28.75 20.98
CA ILE A 87 -10.87 -27.98 21.16
C ILE A 87 -9.94 -28.15 19.95
N LEU A 88 -9.72 -29.37 19.47
CA LEU A 88 -8.89 -29.65 18.31
C LEU A 88 -9.46 -29.00 17.04
N PHE A 89 -10.78 -28.96 16.89
CA PHE A 89 -11.43 -28.26 15.76
C PHE A 89 -11.18 -26.76 15.80
N VAL A 90 -11.30 -26.11 16.95
CA VAL A 90 -11.00 -24.67 17.14
C VAL A 90 -9.54 -24.38 16.81
N ILE A 91 -8.62 -25.22 17.27
CA ILE A 91 -7.18 -25.09 16.97
C ILE A 91 -6.93 -25.19 15.47
N GLY A 92 -7.53 -26.18 14.79
CA GLY A 92 -7.43 -26.36 13.35
C GLY A 92 -7.92 -25.12 12.57
N LEU A 93 -9.04 -24.54 13.01
CA LEU A 93 -9.63 -23.34 12.39
C LEU A 93 -8.72 -22.12 12.56
N LEU A 94 -8.13 -21.94 13.74
CA LEU A 94 -7.15 -20.86 14.00
C LEU A 94 -5.89 -21.02 13.14
N LEU A 95 -5.34 -22.23 13.02
CA LEU A 95 -4.20 -22.51 12.16
C LEU A 95 -4.52 -22.22 10.68
N ALA A 96 -5.68 -22.61 10.20
CA ALA A 96 -6.12 -22.33 8.84
C ALA A 96 -6.23 -20.82 8.56
N LEU A 97 -6.71 -20.04 9.55
CA LEU A 97 -6.82 -18.60 9.46
C LEU A 97 -5.45 -17.94 9.34
N ILE A 98 -4.46 -18.40 10.11
CA ILE A 98 -3.08 -17.88 10.04
C ILE A 98 -2.44 -18.19 8.71
N VAL A 99 -2.56 -19.43 8.23
CA VAL A 99 -2.05 -19.82 6.92
C VAL A 99 -2.68 -18.95 5.84
N GLY A 100 -4.00 -18.70 5.90
CA GLY A 100 -4.72 -17.81 5.00
C GLY A 100 -4.16 -16.38 5.00
N VAL A 101 -3.98 -15.78 6.18
CA VAL A 101 -3.41 -14.43 6.33
C VAL A 101 -1.97 -14.38 5.81
N THR A 102 -1.18 -15.40 6.10
CA THR A 102 0.21 -15.50 5.62
C THR A 102 0.28 -15.57 4.10
N ILE A 103 -0.55 -16.40 3.45
CA ILE A 103 -0.62 -16.50 2.00
C ILE A 103 -1.02 -15.17 1.35
N VAL A 104 -2.03 -14.48 1.89
CA VAL A 104 -2.46 -13.18 1.38
C VAL A 104 -1.35 -12.14 1.53
N SER A 105 -0.65 -12.13 2.66
CA SER A 105 0.49 -11.23 2.91
C SER A 105 1.63 -11.49 1.94
N LEU A 106 2.01 -12.75 1.73
CA LEU A 106 3.03 -13.14 0.76
C LEU A 106 2.67 -12.76 -0.68
N ARG A 107 1.41 -12.95 -1.08
CA ARG A 107 0.93 -12.51 -2.41
C ARG A 107 1.04 -11.00 -2.58
N ARG A 108 0.71 -10.21 -1.56
CA ARG A 108 0.87 -8.74 -1.60
C ARG A 108 2.35 -8.33 -1.70
N MET A 109 3.24 -9.00 -0.96
CA MET A 109 4.68 -8.74 -0.99
C MET A 109 5.31 -9.07 -2.36
N ASN A 110 4.83 -10.12 -3.03
CA ASN A 110 5.32 -10.56 -4.33
C ASN A 110 4.67 -9.85 -5.53
N ARG A 111 3.85 -8.82 -5.30
CA ARG A 111 3.25 -8.05 -6.39
C ARG A 111 4.37 -7.41 -7.23
N LYS A 112 4.34 -7.71 -8.53
CA LYS A 112 5.28 -7.13 -9.49
C LYS A 112 4.96 -5.65 -9.70
N ALA A 113 5.98 -4.86 -10.04
CA ALA A 113 5.77 -3.48 -10.45
C ALA A 113 4.85 -3.44 -11.67
N ASP A 114 3.92 -2.50 -11.65
CA ASP A 114 3.05 -2.22 -12.78
C ASP A 114 3.79 -1.25 -13.71
N HIS A 115 4.32 -1.77 -14.81
CA HIS A 115 4.98 -0.97 -15.83
C HIS A 115 3.99 -0.29 -16.79
N VAL A 116 2.68 -0.43 -16.53
CA VAL A 116 1.65 0.22 -17.32
C VAL A 116 1.59 1.70 -16.97
N ILE A 117 1.82 2.53 -17.97
CA ILE A 117 1.65 3.99 -17.84
C ILE A 117 0.15 4.29 -17.92
N ARG A 118 -0.31 5.01 -16.92
CA ARG A 118 -1.66 5.58 -16.87
C ARG A 118 -1.59 7.07 -17.07
N ASN A 119 -2.64 7.65 -17.58
CA ASN A 119 -2.78 9.08 -17.67
C ASN A 119 -4.05 9.56 -16.95
N ALA A 120 -3.97 10.78 -16.43
CA ALA A 120 -5.10 11.54 -15.90
C ALA A 120 -5.10 12.90 -16.61
N LYS A 121 -6.17 13.18 -17.33
CA LYS A 121 -6.34 14.43 -18.08
C LYS A 121 -7.50 15.24 -17.51
N GLY A 122 -7.30 16.52 -17.33
CA GLY A 122 -8.37 17.43 -16.94
C GLY A 122 -7.89 18.66 -16.20
N THR A 123 -8.84 19.40 -15.71
CA THR A 123 -8.62 20.59 -14.91
C THR A 123 -8.12 20.21 -13.52
N VAL A 124 -7.06 20.89 -13.08
CA VAL A 124 -6.45 20.63 -11.75
C VAL A 124 -7.12 21.49 -10.69
N ASN A 125 -7.54 20.85 -9.61
CA ASN A 125 -8.04 21.49 -8.41
C ASN A 125 -7.36 20.93 -7.18
N PHE A 126 -6.96 21.81 -6.25
CA PHE A 126 -6.36 21.42 -4.98
C PHE A 126 -7.34 21.57 -3.83
N VAL A 127 -7.50 20.55 -3.02
CA VAL A 127 -8.43 20.54 -1.88
C VAL A 127 -7.72 19.97 -0.66
N TRP A 128 -7.79 20.69 0.46
CA TRP A 128 -7.34 20.16 1.74
C TRP A 128 -8.39 19.21 2.30
N VAL A 129 -7.96 17.99 2.58
CA VAL A 129 -8.81 16.94 3.16
C VAL A 129 -8.30 16.60 4.55
N GLU A 130 -9.22 16.62 5.52
CA GLU A 130 -8.93 16.20 6.87
C GLU A 130 -9.44 14.78 7.09
N SER A 131 -8.54 13.89 7.52
CA SER A 131 -8.88 12.52 7.88
C SER A 131 -8.54 12.25 9.34
N LYS A 132 -9.46 11.58 10.05
CA LYS A 132 -9.24 11.15 11.43
C LYS A 132 -8.52 9.80 11.41
N VAL A 133 -7.27 9.77 11.83
CA VAL A 133 -6.47 8.54 11.94
C VAL A 133 -6.40 8.14 13.41
N ARG A 134 -6.67 6.88 13.70
CA ARG A 134 -6.57 6.35 15.07
C ARG A 134 -5.10 6.32 15.50
N THR A 135 -4.79 6.87 16.66
CA THR A 135 -3.44 6.84 17.23
C THR A 135 -3.10 5.43 17.69
N GLN A 136 -1.88 4.99 17.41
CA GLN A 136 -1.40 3.64 17.78
C GLN A 136 -1.30 3.41 19.30
N THR A 137 -1.26 4.47 20.11
CA THR A 137 -0.94 4.41 21.54
C THR A 137 -2.11 4.71 22.48
N GLY A 138 -3.35 4.81 21.98
CA GLY A 138 -4.47 5.13 22.87
C GLY A 138 -5.82 5.28 22.20
N SER A 139 -6.84 5.58 22.96
CA SER A 139 -8.23 5.81 22.54
C SER A 139 -8.46 7.13 21.77
N GLY A 140 -7.40 7.80 21.33
CA GLY A 140 -7.45 9.09 20.66
C GLY A 140 -7.48 8.98 19.13
N HIS A 141 -8.11 9.95 18.47
CA HIS A 141 -8.03 10.16 17.03
C HIS A 141 -7.15 11.38 16.78
N LYS A 142 -6.18 11.25 15.87
CA LYS A 142 -5.39 12.38 15.38
C LYS A 142 -5.97 12.82 14.03
N THR A 143 -6.27 14.10 13.90
CA THR A 143 -6.63 14.68 12.60
C THR A 143 -5.35 14.86 11.78
N VAL A 144 -5.29 14.23 10.62
CA VAL A 144 -4.21 14.38 9.63
C VAL A 144 -4.80 15.17 8.47
N ARG A 145 -4.11 16.25 8.10
CA ARG A 145 -4.46 17.09 6.97
C ARG A 145 -3.57 16.72 5.79
N SER A 146 -4.17 16.39 4.66
CA SER A 146 -3.47 16.06 3.41
C SER A 146 -4.00 16.92 2.28
N LEU A 147 -3.11 17.25 1.32
CA LEU A 147 -3.49 17.97 0.12
C LEU A 147 -3.86 16.96 -0.96
N GLU A 148 -5.10 17.05 -1.44
CA GLU A 148 -5.62 16.25 -2.54
C GLU A 148 -5.60 17.08 -3.83
N MET A 149 -4.87 16.62 -4.86
CA MET A 149 -4.93 17.13 -6.21
C MET A 149 -5.98 16.33 -6.99
N ARG A 150 -7.01 17.00 -7.46
CA ARG A 150 -8.06 16.44 -8.31
C ARG A 150 -7.78 16.82 -9.75
N VAL A 151 -7.79 15.82 -10.64
CA VAL A 151 -7.60 16.00 -12.08
C VAL A 151 -8.87 15.54 -12.78
N GLY A 152 -9.59 16.49 -13.39
CA GLY A 152 -10.91 16.22 -13.92
C GLY A 152 -11.90 15.81 -12.83
N THR A 153 -12.83 14.90 -13.17
CA THR A 153 -13.90 14.46 -12.26
C THR A 153 -13.56 13.21 -11.45
N GLU A 154 -12.64 12.37 -11.92
CA GLU A 154 -12.48 11.02 -11.40
C GLU A 154 -11.16 10.75 -10.70
N THR A 155 -10.08 11.44 -11.10
CA THR A 155 -8.75 11.10 -10.60
C THR A 155 -8.32 12.01 -9.45
N LYS A 156 -7.85 11.38 -8.36
CA LYS A 156 -7.40 12.05 -7.14
C LYS A 156 -6.02 11.54 -6.76
N PHE A 157 -5.15 12.45 -6.36
CA PHE A 157 -3.80 12.17 -5.89
C PHE A 157 -3.55 12.89 -4.57
N ILE A 158 -2.95 12.20 -3.61
CA ILE A 158 -2.40 12.88 -2.43
C ILE A 158 -1.03 13.40 -2.84
N VAL A 159 -0.82 14.70 -2.65
CA VAL A 159 0.37 15.41 -3.11
C VAL A 159 0.99 16.25 -2.00
N GLU A 160 2.23 16.68 -2.22
CA GLU A 160 2.90 17.60 -1.31
C GLU A 160 2.33 19.01 -1.40
N ASP A 161 2.40 19.75 -0.32
CA ASP A 161 1.91 21.13 -0.18
C ASP A 161 2.65 22.15 -1.06
N LYS A 162 3.79 21.77 -1.65
CA LYS A 162 4.56 22.58 -2.59
C LYS A 162 3.99 22.58 -4.00
N LEU A 163 3.21 21.57 -4.38
CA LEU A 163 2.73 21.41 -5.77
C LEU A 163 1.81 22.53 -6.26
N PRO A 164 0.94 23.14 -5.44
CA PRO A 164 0.15 24.32 -5.86
C PRO A 164 0.96 25.54 -6.22
N ASN A 165 2.23 25.63 -5.83
CA ASN A 165 3.14 26.71 -6.25
C ASN A 165 3.69 26.48 -7.66
N LEU A 166 3.58 25.26 -8.18
CA LEU A 166 4.08 24.85 -9.50
C LEU A 166 2.98 24.73 -10.54
N ILE A 167 1.75 24.41 -10.11
CA ILE A 167 0.58 24.21 -10.96
C ILE A 167 -0.53 25.10 -10.43
N ASN A 168 -1.05 25.99 -11.28
CA ASN A 168 -2.17 26.84 -10.86
C ASN A 168 -3.48 26.05 -10.90
N GLN A 169 -4.33 26.35 -9.95
CA GLN A 169 -5.67 25.81 -9.92
C GLN A 169 -6.47 26.27 -11.15
N GLY A 170 -7.23 25.37 -11.75
CA GLY A 170 -8.01 25.65 -12.94
C GLY A 170 -7.27 25.41 -14.26
N GLU A 171 -5.97 25.17 -14.26
CA GLU A 171 -5.22 24.80 -15.46
C GLU A 171 -5.54 23.37 -15.92
N GLU A 172 -5.51 23.15 -17.22
CA GLU A 172 -5.67 21.81 -17.80
C GLU A 172 -4.32 21.13 -18.00
N TRP A 173 -4.20 19.90 -17.47
CA TRP A 173 -2.98 19.10 -17.51
C TRP A 173 -3.27 17.65 -17.87
N ILE A 174 -2.24 16.98 -18.42
CA ILE A 174 -2.16 15.54 -18.51
C ILE A 174 -1.02 15.08 -17.62
N PHE A 175 -1.30 14.18 -16.69
CA PHE A 175 -0.32 13.55 -15.80
C PHE A 175 -0.12 12.11 -16.21
N TYR A 176 1.11 11.71 -16.42
CA TYR A 176 1.50 10.31 -16.67
C TYR A 176 2.04 9.70 -15.39
N TYR A 177 1.54 8.53 -14.99
CA TYR A 177 1.89 7.91 -13.73
C TYR A 177 1.81 6.37 -13.78
N THR A 178 2.45 5.70 -12.82
CA THR A 178 2.29 4.28 -12.56
C THR A 178 1.44 4.05 -11.31
N SER A 179 0.74 2.93 -11.24
CA SER A 179 -0.10 2.62 -10.08
C SER A 179 0.63 1.90 -8.96
N TYR A 180 1.64 1.07 -9.31
CA TYR A 180 2.38 0.31 -8.33
C TYR A 180 3.83 0.04 -8.77
N PRO A 181 4.83 0.55 -8.03
CA PRO A 181 4.66 1.61 -7.03
C PRO A 181 4.09 2.88 -7.66
N PHE A 182 3.35 3.67 -6.87
CA PHE A 182 2.84 4.93 -7.38
C PHE A 182 3.99 5.91 -7.62
N MET A 183 4.04 6.46 -8.82
CA MET A 183 5.03 7.47 -9.19
C MET A 183 4.47 8.35 -10.32
N PHE A 184 4.56 9.65 -10.17
CA PHE A 184 4.42 10.56 -11.31
C PHE A 184 5.64 10.42 -12.21
N LEU A 185 5.41 10.25 -13.51
CA LEU A 185 6.44 10.03 -14.52
C LEU A 185 6.76 11.32 -15.27
N SER A 186 5.74 12.06 -15.66
CA SER A 186 5.80 13.33 -16.37
C SER A 186 4.43 13.99 -16.38
N ALA A 187 4.40 15.26 -16.77
CA ALA A 187 3.16 15.98 -17.00
C ALA A 187 3.32 16.98 -18.15
N GLU A 188 2.22 17.31 -18.82
CA GLU A 188 2.14 18.33 -19.83
C GLU A 188 0.91 19.21 -19.67
N LYS A 189 1.05 20.49 -19.97
CA LYS A 189 -0.06 21.44 -19.95
C LYS A 189 -0.80 21.40 -21.28
N THR A 190 -2.12 21.22 -21.26
CA THR A 190 -2.93 21.06 -22.48
C THR A 190 -3.66 22.33 -22.92
N GLY A 191 -3.78 23.33 -22.05
CA GLY A 191 -4.41 24.62 -22.34
C GLY A 191 -3.36 25.71 -22.68
N LYS A 192 -3.59 26.47 -23.74
CA LYS A 192 -2.87 27.72 -24.02
C LYS A 192 -3.37 28.82 -23.10
#